data_796038309f78a5c440ee1cfad0af817f
#
_entry.id   796038309f78a5c440ee1cfad0af817f
#
_cell.length_a   1.000
_cell.length_b   1.000
_cell.length_c   1.000
_cell.angle_alpha   90.00
_cell.angle_beta   90.00
_cell.angle_gamma   90.00
#
_symmetry.space_group_name_H-M   'P 1'
#
loop_
_entity.id
_entity.type
_entity.pdbx_description
1 polymer ?
#
loop_
_entity_poly.entity_id
_entity_poly.type
_entity_poly.pdbx_seq_one_letter_code
_entity_poly.pdbx_strand_id
1 'polypeptide(L)'
;MAKKKKKAVAKKAKKTVKKAKKKPSKKTAVKKSSGPKVKVDLRQIFASSPVIEREGGNVRVLIGKAGLDGHDRGAKVIARACRDAGFEVVYTGLHQTPDMIVNTAIQEDVDVVGLSILSGAHNHLVPEVIKGLKGEGVKVGEDVLILVGGIIPETDFQFLRNAGVSMVFTPGTSVESIIEYIRGHVKPKA
;
A
#
# COMPACT_ATOMS: atom_id res chain seq x y z
N MET A 1 57.56 -30.97 1.38
CA MET A 1 57.82 -29.52 1.52
C MET A 1 56.59 -28.60 1.44
N ALA A 2 55.37 -29.09 1.62
CA ALA A 2 54.12 -28.29 1.47
C ALA A 2 53.48 -27.75 2.79
N LYS A 3 53.98 -28.20 3.95
CA LYS A 3 53.37 -27.79 5.26
C LYS A 3 53.99 -26.53 5.89
N LYS A 4 55.13 -26.03 5.40
CA LYS A 4 55.75 -24.79 5.93
C LYS A 4 55.27 -23.48 5.31
N LYS A 5 54.65 -23.50 4.11
CA LYS A 5 54.13 -22.28 3.45
C LYS A 5 52.78 -21.81 3.95
N LYS A 6 51.97 -22.67 4.58
CA LYS A 6 50.63 -22.30 5.09
C LYS A 6 50.64 -21.54 6.44
N LYS A 7 51.73 -21.63 7.22
CA LYS A 7 51.82 -20.89 8.51
C LYS A 7 52.29 -19.44 8.40
N ALA A 8 52.93 -19.07 7.29
CA ALA A 8 53.42 -17.69 7.09
C ALA A 8 52.32 -16.72 6.63
N VAL A 9 51.31 -17.20 5.90
CA VAL A 9 50.20 -16.36 5.40
C VAL A 9 49.18 -16.00 6.49
N ALA A 10 48.97 -16.89 7.47
CA ALA A 10 48.04 -16.67 8.58
C ALA A 10 48.54 -15.65 9.64
N LYS A 11 49.83 -15.36 9.68
CA LYS A 11 50.43 -14.41 10.65
C LYS A 11 50.45 -12.97 10.17
N LYS A 12 50.33 -12.73 8.86
CA LYS A 12 50.29 -11.37 8.27
C LYS A 12 48.90 -10.74 8.27
N ALA A 13 47.84 -11.56 8.32
CA ALA A 13 46.43 -11.05 8.35
C ALA A 13 45.95 -10.59 9.74
N LYS A 14 46.66 -10.89 10.83
CA LYS A 14 46.27 -10.48 12.20
C LYS A 14 46.87 -9.16 12.68
N LYS A 15 47.71 -8.49 11.89
CA LYS A 15 48.43 -7.27 12.33
C LYS A 15 47.86 -5.95 11.78
N THR A 16 46.86 -6.01 10.88
CA THR A 16 46.27 -4.81 10.24
C THR A 16 44.90 -4.41 10.78
N VAL A 17 44.35 -5.09 11.77
CA VAL A 17 42.99 -4.78 12.31
C VAL A 17 43.03 -4.05 13.66
N LYS A 18 44.14 -3.49 14.08
CA LYS A 18 44.27 -2.82 15.38
C LYS A 18 44.69 -1.36 15.27
N LYS A 19 44.07 -0.54 14.40
CA LYS A 19 44.18 0.95 14.50
C LYS A 19 43.07 1.65 13.70
N ALA A 20 41.82 1.49 14.09
CA ALA A 20 40.77 2.43 13.76
C ALA A 20 40.04 2.79 15.07
N LYS A 21 40.61 3.73 15.85
CA LYS A 21 39.91 4.34 16.98
C LYS A 21 38.78 5.19 16.41
N LYS A 22 37.52 4.75 16.65
CA LYS A 22 36.31 5.51 16.44
C LYS A 22 36.39 6.88 17.13
N LYS A 23 36.33 7.98 16.34
CA LYS A 23 35.94 9.28 16.85
C LYS A 23 34.43 9.24 17.13
N PRO A 24 33.93 9.77 18.25
CA PRO A 24 32.50 9.83 18.50
C PRO A 24 31.86 10.82 17.52
N SER A 25 30.94 10.34 16.69
CA SER A 25 30.10 11.20 15.87
C SER A 25 29.16 12.01 16.79
N LYS A 26 29.24 13.33 16.72
CA LYS A 26 28.28 14.25 17.36
C LYS A 26 26.87 13.87 16.87
N LYS A 27 26.04 13.36 17.78
CA LYS A 27 24.60 13.22 17.55
C LYS A 27 24.03 14.63 17.38
N THR A 28 23.78 15.04 16.16
CA THR A 28 22.95 16.20 15.88
C THR A 28 21.54 15.85 16.30
N ALA A 29 21.08 16.40 17.40
CA ALA A 29 19.69 16.28 17.85
C ALA A 29 18.81 16.99 16.80
N VAL A 30 18.12 16.21 15.98
CA VAL A 30 17.05 16.71 15.13
C VAL A 30 15.95 17.19 16.07
N LYS A 31 15.85 18.53 16.24
CA LYS A 31 14.71 19.14 16.92
C LYS A 31 13.44 18.73 16.16
N LYS A 32 12.61 17.88 16.79
CA LYS A 32 11.25 17.65 16.34
C LYS A 32 10.52 18.99 16.42
N SER A 33 10.31 19.62 15.28
CA SER A 33 9.41 20.76 15.17
C SER A 33 7.99 20.25 15.39
N SER A 34 7.45 20.47 16.58
CA SER A 34 6.02 20.33 16.85
C SER A 34 5.31 21.53 16.23
N GLY A 35 5.11 21.50 14.93
CA GLY A 35 4.16 22.38 14.27
C GLY A 35 2.74 22.04 14.75
N PRO A 36 1.76 22.98 14.65
CA PRO A 36 0.39 22.72 15.04
C PRO A 36 -0.10 21.47 14.30
N LYS A 37 -0.60 20.47 15.06
CA LYS A 37 -1.24 19.29 14.51
C LYS A 37 -2.60 19.76 13.91
N VAL A 38 -2.59 20.18 12.67
CA VAL A 38 -3.82 20.37 11.91
C VAL A 38 -4.43 18.98 11.78
N LYS A 39 -5.54 18.75 12.47
CA LYS A 39 -6.33 17.53 12.27
C LYS A 39 -6.92 17.63 10.86
N VAL A 40 -6.35 16.87 9.94
CA VAL A 40 -6.85 16.79 8.58
C VAL A 40 -8.14 15.97 8.61
N ASP A 41 -9.25 16.59 8.23
CA ASP A 41 -10.50 15.87 8.11
C ASP A 41 -10.51 15.08 6.78
N LEU A 42 -10.38 13.76 6.89
CA LEU A 42 -10.45 12.83 5.75
C LEU A 42 -11.71 13.05 4.92
N ARG A 43 -12.85 13.38 5.57
CA ARG A 43 -14.11 13.63 4.88
C ARG A 43 -14.02 14.83 3.95
N GLN A 44 -13.25 15.85 4.32
CA GLN A 44 -13.06 17.03 3.46
C GLN A 44 -12.14 16.72 2.27
N ILE A 45 -11.04 15.98 2.50
CA ILE A 45 -10.11 15.61 1.41
C ILE A 45 -10.80 14.71 0.40
N PHE A 46 -11.63 13.76 0.85
CA PHE A 46 -12.32 12.78 0.00
C PHE A 46 -13.82 13.06 -0.19
N ALA A 47 -14.28 14.29 0.08
CA ALA A 47 -15.70 14.69 -0.04
C ALA A 47 -16.28 14.50 -1.45
N SER A 48 -15.46 14.64 -2.48
CA SER A 48 -15.84 14.44 -3.88
C SER A 48 -15.31 13.13 -4.44
N SER A 49 -15.41 12.04 -3.66
CA SER A 49 -15.05 10.72 -4.16
C SER A 49 -15.98 10.32 -5.31
N PRO A 50 -15.42 9.71 -6.37
CA PRO A 50 -16.21 9.31 -7.52
C PRO A 50 -17.22 8.22 -7.16
N VAL A 51 -18.32 8.19 -7.89
CA VAL A 51 -19.29 7.08 -7.89
C VAL A 51 -19.15 6.40 -9.24
N ILE A 52 -18.94 5.09 -9.25
CA ILE A 52 -18.89 4.30 -10.46
C ILE A 52 -20.20 3.55 -10.68
N GLU A 53 -20.57 3.36 -11.94
CA GLU A 53 -21.73 2.58 -12.34
C GLU A 53 -21.28 1.26 -12.94
N ARG A 54 -21.96 0.18 -12.55
CA ARG A 54 -21.68 -1.18 -13.00
C ARG A 54 -22.85 -1.78 -13.74
N GLU A 55 -22.60 -2.50 -14.82
CA GLU A 55 -23.60 -3.28 -15.56
C GLU A 55 -23.85 -4.64 -14.88
N GLY A 56 -24.86 -4.68 -14.02
CA GLY A 56 -25.37 -5.93 -13.41
C GLY A 56 -24.41 -6.65 -12.45
N GLY A 57 -24.90 -7.70 -11.80
CA GLY A 57 -24.10 -8.60 -10.95
C GLY A 57 -23.65 -8.03 -9.60
N ASN A 58 -22.86 -8.82 -8.87
CA ASN A 58 -22.31 -8.42 -7.57
C ASN A 58 -21.10 -7.51 -7.77
N VAL A 59 -20.89 -6.59 -6.83
CA VAL A 59 -19.69 -5.75 -6.78
C VAL A 59 -18.45 -6.61 -6.60
N ARG A 60 -17.46 -6.46 -7.47
CA ARG A 60 -16.19 -7.20 -7.44
C ARG A 60 -15.11 -6.34 -6.77
N VAL A 61 -14.53 -6.89 -5.72
CA VAL A 61 -13.52 -6.21 -4.91
C VAL A 61 -12.23 -7.00 -4.94
N LEU A 62 -11.17 -6.42 -5.46
CA LEU A 62 -9.82 -6.96 -5.33
C LEU A 62 -9.16 -6.39 -4.08
N ILE A 63 -8.64 -7.26 -3.22
CA ILE A 63 -7.81 -6.87 -2.08
C ILE A 63 -6.37 -7.27 -2.37
N GLY A 64 -5.54 -6.27 -2.66
CA GLY A 64 -4.15 -6.42 -3.04
C GLY A 64 -3.18 -6.08 -1.92
N LYS A 65 -2.10 -6.88 -1.82
CA LYS A 65 -1.01 -6.67 -0.87
C LYS A 65 0.26 -6.34 -1.65
N ALA A 66 0.40 -5.05 -2.01
CA ALA A 66 1.52 -4.58 -2.83
C ALA A 66 2.85 -4.57 -2.07
N GLY A 67 3.93 -4.97 -2.76
CA GLY A 67 5.29 -4.99 -2.24
C GLY A 67 5.60 -6.14 -1.30
N LEU A 68 6.67 -6.00 -0.53
CA LEU A 68 7.21 -7.06 0.34
C LEU A 68 6.62 -7.06 1.77
N ASP A 69 5.51 -6.37 1.98
CA ASP A 69 4.85 -6.29 3.29
C ASP A 69 4.13 -7.60 3.64
N GLY A 70 4.57 -8.26 4.72
CA GLY A 70 4.02 -9.52 5.22
C GLY A 70 2.81 -9.37 6.18
N HIS A 71 2.36 -8.15 6.50
CA HIS A 71 1.26 -7.91 7.45
C HIS A 71 -0.10 -8.08 6.78
N ASP A 72 -0.55 -9.31 6.56
CA ASP A 72 -1.74 -9.63 5.79
C ASP A 72 -3.03 -9.80 6.60
N ARG A 73 -2.94 -9.84 7.93
CA ARG A 73 -4.10 -10.08 8.80
C ARG A 73 -5.24 -9.08 8.56
N GLY A 74 -4.91 -7.79 8.46
CA GLY A 74 -5.90 -6.74 8.17
C GLY A 74 -6.55 -6.93 6.80
N ALA A 75 -5.77 -7.19 5.77
CA ALA A 75 -6.26 -7.43 4.41
C ALA A 75 -7.21 -8.63 4.35
N LYS A 76 -6.87 -9.74 5.04
CA LYS A 76 -7.73 -10.94 5.13
C LYS A 76 -9.05 -10.68 5.86
N VAL A 77 -9.02 -9.88 6.94
CA VAL A 77 -10.23 -9.48 7.68
C VAL A 77 -11.16 -8.68 6.77
N ILE A 78 -10.63 -7.69 6.03
CA ILE A 78 -11.42 -6.88 5.09
C ILE A 78 -11.95 -7.75 3.95
N ALA A 79 -11.12 -8.63 3.37
CA ALA A 79 -11.55 -9.53 2.30
C ALA A 79 -12.70 -10.44 2.74
N ARG A 80 -12.63 -10.99 3.97
CA ARG A 80 -13.71 -11.79 4.53
C ARG A 80 -14.98 -10.98 4.74
N ALA A 81 -14.85 -9.80 5.34
CA ALA A 81 -16.00 -8.95 5.63
C ALA A 81 -16.70 -8.45 4.34
N CYS A 82 -15.94 -8.12 3.30
CA CYS A 82 -16.50 -7.81 1.99
C CYS A 82 -17.28 -8.99 1.40
N ARG A 83 -16.76 -10.21 1.55
CA ARG A 83 -17.47 -11.43 1.12
C ARG A 83 -18.74 -11.66 1.92
N ASP A 84 -18.68 -11.52 3.25
CA ASP A 84 -19.82 -11.67 4.16
C ASP A 84 -20.89 -10.59 3.86
N ALA A 85 -20.49 -9.43 3.32
CA ALA A 85 -21.39 -8.37 2.84
C ALA A 85 -22.02 -8.63 1.46
N GLY A 86 -21.67 -9.73 0.79
CA GLY A 86 -22.22 -10.13 -0.50
C GLY A 86 -21.41 -9.65 -1.72
N PHE A 87 -20.20 -9.12 -1.52
CA PHE A 87 -19.32 -8.78 -2.65
C PHE A 87 -18.58 -10.02 -3.18
N GLU A 88 -18.26 -10.02 -4.46
CA GLU A 88 -17.29 -10.96 -5.04
C GLU A 88 -15.87 -10.47 -4.71
N VAL A 89 -15.07 -11.29 -4.03
CA VAL A 89 -13.78 -10.87 -3.50
C VAL A 89 -12.64 -11.70 -4.04
N VAL A 90 -11.70 -11.01 -4.67
CA VAL A 90 -10.40 -11.55 -5.10
C VAL A 90 -9.33 -11.08 -4.11
N TYR A 91 -8.66 -12.00 -3.44
CA TYR A 91 -7.52 -11.72 -2.59
C TYR A 91 -6.23 -12.20 -3.27
N THR A 92 -5.34 -11.28 -3.61
CA THR A 92 -4.14 -11.60 -4.40
C THR A 92 -3.05 -12.35 -3.63
N GLY A 93 -3.16 -12.41 -2.30
CA GLY A 93 -2.08 -12.93 -1.46
C GLY A 93 -1.00 -11.89 -1.16
N LEU A 94 0.12 -12.37 -0.61
CA LEU A 94 1.28 -11.55 -0.22
C LEU A 94 2.21 -11.29 -1.41
N HIS A 95 3.07 -10.27 -1.25
CA HIS A 95 4.23 -9.98 -2.10
C HIS A 95 3.87 -9.76 -3.58
N GLN A 96 2.77 -9.06 -3.82
CA GLN A 96 2.35 -8.73 -5.17
C GLN A 96 3.11 -7.54 -5.73
N THR A 97 3.54 -7.65 -6.99
CA THR A 97 4.04 -6.49 -7.72
C THR A 97 2.86 -5.62 -8.20
N PRO A 98 3.08 -4.31 -8.47
CA PRO A 98 2.06 -3.48 -9.09
C PRO A 98 1.45 -4.12 -10.35
N ASP A 99 2.28 -4.67 -11.23
CA ASP A 99 1.82 -5.32 -12.48
C ASP A 99 0.94 -6.54 -12.22
N MET A 100 1.26 -7.36 -11.19
CA MET A 100 0.42 -8.51 -10.83
C MET A 100 -0.96 -8.06 -10.35
N ILE A 101 -1.03 -6.97 -9.59
CA ILE A 101 -2.29 -6.40 -9.12
C ILE A 101 -3.11 -5.84 -10.29
N VAL A 102 -2.44 -5.11 -11.20
CA VAL A 102 -3.08 -4.56 -12.42
C VAL A 102 -3.64 -5.68 -13.28
N ASN A 103 -2.84 -6.69 -13.59
CA ASN A 103 -3.28 -7.83 -14.40
C ASN A 103 -4.47 -8.56 -13.78
N THR A 104 -4.42 -8.79 -12.45
CA THR A 104 -5.54 -9.43 -11.75
C THR A 104 -6.79 -8.54 -11.78
N ALA A 105 -6.64 -7.23 -11.60
CA ALA A 105 -7.78 -6.31 -11.62
C ALA A 105 -8.50 -6.31 -12.97
N ILE A 106 -7.74 -6.40 -14.07
CA ILE A 106 -8.29 -6.45 -15.43
C ILE A 106 -8.93 -7.82 -15.71
N GLN A 107 -8.22 -8.91 -15.39
CA GLN A 107 -8.71 -10.27 -15.65
C GLN A 107 -9.99 -10.59 -14.91
N GLU A 108 -10.13 -10.09 -13.70
CA GLU A 108 -11.29 -10.30 -12.83
C GLU A 108 -12.37 -9.21 -13.03
N ASP A 109 -12.14 -8.23 -13.88
CA ASP A 109 -13.07 -7.11 -14.17
C ASP A 109 -13.61 -6.51 -12.87
N VAL A 110 -12.71 -5.99 -12.01
CA VAL A 110 -13.06 -5.54 -10.67
C VAL A 110 -13.51 -4.09 -10.64
N ASP A 111 -14.49 -3.79 -9.80
CA ASP A 111 -15.00 -2.43 -9.58
C ASP A 111 -14.16 -1.67 -8.54
N VAL A 112 -13.51 -2.42 -7.63
CA VAL A 112 -12.76 -1.82 -6.52
C VAL A 112 -11.41 -2.51 -6.37
N VAL A 113 -10.34 -1.72 -6.31
CA VAL A 113 -9.01 -2.18 -5.94
C VAL A 113 -8.66 -1.62 -4.56
N GLY A 114 -8.67 -2.47 -3.56
CA GLY A 114 -8.24 -2.16 -2.19
C GLY A 114 -6.79 -2.55 -1.97
N LEU A 115 -5.91 -1.59 -1.74
CA LEU A 115 -4.49 -1.81 -1.48
C LEU A 115 -4.18 -1.73 0.01
N SER A 116 -3.62 -2.79 0.59
CA SER A 116 -3.19 -2.81 1.98
C SER A 116 -1.68 -2.65 2.07
N ILE A 117 -1.19 -1.51 2.59
CA ILE A 117 0.22 -1.14 2.64
C ILE A 117 0.60 -0.66 4.03
N LEU A 118 1.45 -1.41 4.75
CA LEU A 118 1.97 -1.06 6.08
C LEU A 118 3.48 -0.77 6.08
N SER A 119 4.15 -0.97 4.94
CA SER A 119 5.60 -0.79 4.79
C SER A 119 6.06 0.66 4.62
N GLY A 120 5.14 1.63 4.53
CA GLY A 120 5.45 3.03 4.20
C GLY A 120 5.72 3.28 2.71
N ALA A 121 5.65 2.25 1.86
CA ALA A 121 5.92 2.37 0.42
C ALA A 121 4.71 2.83 -0.42
N HIS A 122 3.65 3.34 0.23
CA HIS A 122 2.40 3.77 -0.42
C HIS A 122 2.62 4.85 -1.47
N ASN A 123 3.52 5.81 -1.22
CA ASN A 123 3.82 6.91 -2.17
C ASN A 123 4.49 6.44 -3.47
N HIS A 124 5.01 5.21 -3.50
CA HIS A 124 5.58 4.59 -4.68
C HIS A 124 4.63 3.57 -5.30
N LEU A 125 4.16 2.60 -4.51
CA LEU A 125 3.40 1.46 -5.00
C LEU A 125 1.99 1.85 -5.50
N VAL A 126 1.31 2.78 -4.83
CA VAL A 126 -0.05 3.19 -5.22
C VAL A 126 -0.06 3.89 -6.58
N PRO A 127 0.81 4.90 -6.84
CA PRO A 127 0.89 5.52 -8.15
C PRO A 127 1.29 4.55 -9.27
N GLU A 128 2.13 3.55 -9.00
CA GLU A 128 2.49 2.53 -9.98
C GLU A 128 1.30 1.66 -10.39
N VAL A 129 0.50 1.20 -9.42
CA VAL A 129 -0.75 0.46 -9.72
C VAL A 129 -1.70 1.33 -10.53
N ILE A 130 -1.93 2.58 -10.13
CA ILE A 130 -2.81 3.51 -10.84
C ILE A 130 -2.31 3.78 -12.27
N LYS A 131 -1.01 3.98 -12.43
CA LYS A 131 -0.39 4.16 -13.75
C LYS A 131 -0.55 2.92 -14.64
N GLY A 132 -0.35 1.74 -14.07
CA GLY A 132 -0.56 0.47 -14.78
C GLY A 132 -1.99 0.31 -15.25
N LEU A 133 -3.00 0.52 -14.38
CA LEU A 133 -4.43 0.49 -14.75
C LEU A 133 -4.76 1.47 -15.87
N LYS A 134 -4.29 2.72 -15.77
CA LYS A 134 -4.47 3.72 -16.84
C LYS A 134 -3.77 3.34 -18.14
N GLY A 135 -2.62 2.68 -18.06
CA GLY A 135 -1.88 2.17 -19.22
C GLY A 135 -2.65 1.12 -20.00
N GLU A 136 -3.46 0.33 -19.32
CA GLU A 136 -4.37 -0.67 -19.89
C GLU A 136 -5.75 -0.10 -20.28
N GLY A 137 -5.91 1.22 -20.22
CA GLY A 137 -7.13 1.90 -20.66
C GLY A 137 -8.22 2.01 -19.59
N VAL A 138 -7.97 1.56 -18.35
CA VAL A 138 -8.94 1.65 -17.24
C VAL A 138 -9.00 3.09 -16.72
N LYS A 139 -10.18 3.67 -16.66
CA LYS A 139 -10.41 5.01 -16.13
C LYS A 139 -10.61 4.96 -14.61
N VAL A 140 -9.53 5.25 -13.89
CA VAL A 140 -9.58 5.31 -12.43
C VAL A 140 -10.53 6.41 -11.95
N GLY A 141 -11.50 6.03 -11.13
CA GLY A 141 -12.58 6.90 -10.66
C GLY A 141 -13.85 6.88 -11.52
N GLU A 142 -13.83 6.27 -12.73
CA GLU A 142 -15.02 6.04 -13.57
C GLU A 142 -15.32 4.54 -13.68
N ASP A 143 -14.30 3.73 -14.02
CA ASP A 143 -14.44 2.28 -14.19
C ASP A 143 -14.06 1.52 -12.90
N VAL A 144 -13.07 2.04 -12.13
CA VAL A 144 -12.57 1.39 -10.92
C VAL A 144 -12.30 2.40 -9.81
N LEU A 145 -12.66 2.04 -8.56
CA LEU A 145 -12.31 2.79 -7.36
C LEU A 145 -11.01 2.26 -6.75
N ILE A 146 -10.11 3.16 -6.39
CA ILE A 146 -8.88 2.80 -5.67
C ILE A 146 -9.02 3.17 -4.20
N LEU A 147 -8.98 2.15 -3.34
CA LEU A 147 -9.01 2.30 -1.89
C LEU A 147 -7.65 1.92 -1.31
N VAL A 148 -7.16 2.67 -0.34
CA VAL A 148 -5.87 2.38 0.30
C VAL A 148 -6.08 2.24 1.79
N GLY A 149 -5.60 1.14 2.36
CA GLY A 149 -5.63 0.87 3.79
C GLY A 149 -4.22 0.69 4.35
N GLY A 150 -3.96 1.20 5.55
CA GLY A 150 -2.66 1.05 6.19
C GLY A 150 -2.30 2.17 7.16
N ILE A 151 -1.05 2.17 7.62
CA ILE A 151 -0.50 3.26 8.45
C ILE A 151 0.05 4.33 7.50
N ILE A 152 -0.82 5.27 7.12
CA ILE A 152 -0.50 6.33 6.17
C ILE A 152 -0.50 7.67 6.91
N PRO A 153 0.57 8.46 6.83
CA PRO A 153 0.61 9.80 7.40
C PRO A 153 -0.42 10.72 6.75
N GLU A 154 -1.06 11.57 7.55
CA GLU A 154 -2.05 12.53 7.05
C GLU A 154 -1.47 13.49 6.00
N THR A 155 -0.17 13.77 6.08
CA THR A 155 0.57 14.60 5.10
C THR A 155 0.52 14.02 3.68
N ASP A 156 0.33 12.71 3.56
CA ASP A 156 0.40 12.01 2.27
C ASP A 156 -0.99 11.83 1.63
N PHE A 157 -2.07 12.14 2.37
CA PHE A 157 -3.44 11.97 1.87
C PHE A 157 -3.72 12.78 0.61
N GLN A 158 -3.28 14.04 0.59
CA GLN A 158 -3.48 14.90 -0.59
C GLN A 158 -2.71 14.39 -1.81
N PHE A 159 -1.50 13.86 -1.59
CA PHE A 159 -0.71 13.24 -2.65
C PHE A 159 -1.43 12.02 -3.23
N LEU A 160 -1.92 11.11 -2.37
CA LEU A 160 -2.64 9.91 -2.79
C LEU A 160 -3.95 10.27 -3.54
N ARG A 161 -4.68 11.27 -3.05
CA ARG A 161 -5.88 11.76 -3.72
C ARG A 161 -5.56 12.28 -5.13
N ASN A 162 -4.54 13.11 -5.26
CA ASN A 162 -4.11 13.67 -6.55
C ASN A 162 -3.65 12.57 -7.51
N ALA A 163 -3.11 11.46 -7.00
CA ALA A 163 -2.76 10.29 -7.79
C ALA A 163 -3.98 9.55 -8.35
N GLY A 164 -5.16 9.66 -7.69
CA GLY A 164 -6.40 9.02 -8.09
C GLY A 164 -6.98 8.05 -7.05
N VAL A 165 -6.50 8.09 -5.80
CA VAL A 165 -7.09 7.33 -4.69
C VAL A 165 -8.44 7.92 -4.32
N SER A 166 -9.47 7.08 -4.25
CA SER A 166 -10.83 7.47 -3.91
C SER A 166 -11.04 7.63 -2.41
N MET A 167 -10.38 6.79 -1.57
CA MET A 167 -10.43 6.88 -0.12
C MET A 167 -9.22 6.22 0.53
N VAL A 168 -8.78 6.79 1.66
CA VAL A 168 -7.76 6.22 2.54
C VAL A 168 -8.40 5.79 3.85
N PHE A 169 -8.20 4.54 4.25
CA PHE A 169 -8.66 3.99 5.53
C PHE A 169 -7.48 3.81 6.48
N THR A 170 -7.53 4.51 7.59
CA THR A 170 -6.49 4.46 8.65
C THR A 170 -6.81 3.42 9.71
N PRO A 171 -5.85 3.00 10.54
CA PRO A 171 -6.11 2.13 11.68
C PRO A 171 -7.19 2.72 12.59
N GLY A 172 -8.16 1.88 12.98
CA GLY A 172 -9.32 2.31 13.76
C GLY A 172 -10.57 2.58 12.92
N THR A 173 -10.47 2.63 11.59
CA THR A 173 -11.67 2.62 10.73
C THR A 173 -12.41 1.29 10.90
N SER A 174 -13.72 1.36 11.14
CA SER A 174 -14.52 0.14 11.25
C SER A 174 -14.68 -0.54 9.89
N VAL A 175 -14.81 -1.85 9.91
CA VAL A 175 -15.00 -2.65 8.69
C VAL A 175 -16.32 -2.28 8.00
N GLU A 176 -17.35 -2.02 8.81
CA GLU A 176 -18.66 -1.57 8.35
C GLU A 176 -18.56 -0.27 7.52
N SER A 177 -17.76 0.69 8.00
CA SER A 177 -17.55 1.95 7.27
C SER A 177 -16.89 1.74 5.90
N ILE A 178 -16.01 0.75 5.77
CA ILE A 178 -15.39 0.39 4.49
C ILE A 178 -16.45 -0.20 3.54
N ILE A 179 -17.28 -1.11 4.04
CA ILE A 179 -18.36 -1.76 3.27
C ILE A 179 -19.40 -0.71 2.83
N GLU A 180 -19.82 0.17 3.74
CA GLU A 180 -20.76 1.26 3.44
C GLU A 180 -20.20 2.22 2.38
N TYR A 181 -18.91 2.52 2.48
CA TYR A 181 -18.25 3.34 1.47
C TYR A 181 -18.32 2.69 0.08
N ILE A 182 -17.97 1.41 -0.04
CA ILE A 182 -18.04 0.66 -1.30
C ILE A 182 -19.47 0.67 -1.84
N ARG A 183 -20.47 0.32 -1.03
CA ARG A 183 -21.89 0.32 -1.44
C ARG A 183 -22.39 1.69 -1.89
N GLY A 184 -21.88 2.75 -1.28
CA GLY A 184 -22.27 4.13 -1.62
C GLY A 184 -21.67 4.62 -2.95
N HIS A 185 -20.54 4.05 -3.36
CA HIS A 185 -19.74 4.53 -4.49
C HIS A 185 -19.67 3.57 -5.67
N VAL A 186 -20.15 2.33 -5.53
CA VAL A 186 -20.36 1.38 -6.64
C VAL A 186 -21.84 1.08 -6.75
N LYS A 187 -22.47 1.53 -7.82
CA LYS A 187 -23.91 1.38 -8.02
C LYS A 187 -24.19 0.59 -9.29
N PRO A 188 -25.28 -0.21 -9.30
CA PRO A 188 -25.75 -0.79 -10.53
C PRO A 188 -26.17 0.33 -11.48
N LYS A 189 -25.83 0.19 -12.76
CA LYS A 189 -26.28 1.09 -13.81
C LYS A 189 -27.79 0.96 -13.96
N ALA A 190 -28.47 2.10 -13.97
CA ALA A 190 -29.93 2.17 -14.11
C ALA A 190 -30.40 1.72 -15.51
#